data_a2d2988250edbe20d44ccf859d53287e
#
_entry.id   a2d2988250edbe20d44ccf859d53287e
#
_cell.length_a   1.000
_cell.length_b   1.000
_cell.length_c   1.000
_cell.angle_alpha   90.00
_cell.angle_beta   90.00
_cell.angle_gamma   90.00
#
_symmetry.space_group_name_H-M   'P 1'
#
loop_
_entity.id
_entity.type
_entity.pdbx_description
1 polymer ?
#
loop_
_entity_poly.entity_id
_entity_poly.type
_entity_poly.pdbx_seq_one_letter_code
_entity_poly.pdbx_strand_id
1 'polypeptide(L)'
;MTEFLVRHFVKDYEAVEKSAVRTAYGVLASMVGIVCNVFLFLVKFIVGLLLHSVSVTADAFNNLSDAASSIISFIGVKMAGKPADKEHPFGHGRIEYIAALIVSFLVLEVGFTFLKDSVSKIRTPKTLNFQLISVVILILSDRKSTRLN
;
A
#
# COMPACT_ATOMS: atom_id res chain seq x y z
N MET A 1 -0.81 -16.46 -8.37
CA MET A 1 0.40 -15.85 -7.76
C MET A 1 0.30 -15.81 -6.24
N THR A 2 -0.81 -15.40 -5.67
CA THR A 2 -1.06 -15.38 -4.21
C THR A 2 -0.98 -16.76 -3.56
N GLU A 3 -1.60 -17.79 -4.14
CA GLU A 3 -1.51 -19.16 -3.61
C GLU A 3 -0.08 -19.71 -3.55
N PHE A 4 0.75 -19.40 -4.53
CA PHE A 4 2.16 -19.82 -4.56
C PHE A 4 2.95 -19.21 -3.40
N LEU A 5 2.78 -17.90 -3.15
CA LEU A 5 3.43 -17.21 -2.05
C LEU A 5 2.94 -17.75 -0.69
N VAL A 6 1.63 -17.97 -0.55
CA VAL A 6 1.04 -18.50 0.67
C VAL A 6 1.57 -19.90 0.98
N ARG A 7 1.55 -20.81 0.01
CA ARG A 7 2.06 -22.17 0.18
C ARG A 7 3.55 -22.24 0.55
N HIS A 8 4.32 -21.26 0.07
CA HIS A 8 5.78 -21.26 0.33
C HIS A 8 6.15 -20.58 1.65
N PHE A 9 5.42 -19.55 2.07
CA PHE A 9 5.78 -18.72 3.23
C PHE A 9 4.91 -18.95 4.47
N VAL A 10 3.71 -19.55 4.33
CA VAL A 10 2.81 -19.78 5.46
C VAL A 10 2.70 -21.27 5.75
N LYS A 11 3.26 -21.69 6.88
CA LYS A 11 3.15 -23.06 7.35
C LYS A 11 1.71 -23.34 7.82
N ASP A 12 1.15 -24.50 7.48
CA ASP A 12 -0.24 -24.89 7.81
C ASP A 12 -1.30 -23.92 7.27
N TYR A 13 -1.11 -23.38 6.08
CA TYR A 13 -1.92 -22.33 5.46
C TYR A 13 -3.43 -22.62 5.41
N GLU A 14 -3.85 -23.88 5.51
CA GLU A 14 -5.27 -24.29 5.53
C GLU A 14 -5.94 -24.03 6.90
N ALA A 15 -5.15 -23.93 7.97
CA ALA A 15 -5.67 -23.77 9.34
C ALA A 15 -5.88 -22.29 9.70
N VAL A 16 -6.70 -21.56 8.92
CA VAL A 16 -6.93 -20.11 9.03
C VAL A 16 -7.52 -19.70 10.39
N GLU A 17 -8.14 -20.63 11.12
CA GLU A 17 -8.67 -20.38 12.46
C GLU A 17 -7.58 -20.18 13.51
N LYS A 18 -6.37 -20.70 13.28
CA LYS A 18 -5.24 -20.52 14.19
C LYS A 18 -4.74 -19.08 14.12
N SER A 19 -4.68 -18.41 15.28
CA SER A 19 -4.16 -17.05 15.41
C SER A 19 -2.77 -16.87 14.77
N ALA A 20 -1.87 -17.83 14.93
CA ALA A 20 -0.53 -17.82 14.34
C ALA A 20 -0.56 -17.81 12.81
N VAL A 21 -1.46 -18.56 12.18
CA VAL A 21 -1.63 -18.61 10.73
C VAL A 21 -2.18 -17.28 10.22
N ARG A 22 -3.16 -16.70 10.92
CA ARG A 22 -3.74 -15.39 10.58
C ARG A 22 -2.68 -14.28 10.67
N THR A 23 -1.85 -14.31 11.70
CA THR A 23 -0.71 -13.38 11.83
C THR A 23 0.28 -13.57 10.68
N ALA A 24 0.60 -14.80 10.30
CA ALA A 24 1.51 -15.07 9.18
C ALA A 24 0.97 -14.53 7.84
N TYR A 25 -0.34 -14.66 7.59
CA TYR A 25 -0.99 -14.04 6.42
C TYR A 25 -0.89 -12.52 6.44
N GLY A 26 -1.16 -11.88 7.57
CA GLY A 26 -1.05 -10.43 7.72
C GLY A 26 0.38 -9.93 7.50
N VAL A 27 1.37 -10.62 8.05
CA VAL A 27 2.80 -10.34 7.85
C VAL A 27 3.17 -10.48 6.38
N LEU A 28 2.78 -11.58 5.72
CA LEU A 28 3.08 -11.82 4.31
C LEU A 28 2.44 -10.73 3.42
N ALA A 29 1.17 -10.42 3.64
CA ALA A 29 0.46 -9.39 2.88
C ALA A 29 1.13 -8.02 3.03
N SER A 30 1.50 -7.64 4.25
CA SER A 30 2.20 -6.38 4.52
C SER A 30 3.59 -6.34 3.88
N MET A 31 4.36 -7.43 3.92
CA MET A 31 5.68 -7.51 3.26
C MET A 31 5.56 -7.36 1.73
N VAL A 32 4.59 -8.04 1.12
CA VAL A 32 4.33 -7.90 -0.32
C VAL A 32 3.93 -6.46 -0.65
N GLY A 33 3.08 -5.85 0.18
CA GLY A 33 2.68 -4.44 0.04
C GLY A 33 3.88 -3.50 0.09
N ILE A 34 4.77 -3.66 1.07
CA ILE A 34 5.99 -2.84 1.19
C ILE A 34 6.86 -2.99 -0.07
N VAL A 35 7.16 -4.22 -0.48
CA VAL A 35 8.04 -4.48 -1.63
C VAL A 35 7.44 -3.91 -2.92
N CYS A 36 6.15 -4.14 -3.18
CA CYS A 36 5.48 -3.63 -4.37
C CYS A 36 5.44 -2.09 -4.39
N ASN A 37 5.10 -1.45 -3.27
CA ASN A 37 4.99 0.00 -3.21
C ASN A 37 6.35 0.69 -3.29
N VAL A 38 7.40 0.13 -2.66
CA VAL A 38 8.77 0.64 -2.79
C VAL A 38 9.26 0.48 -4.22
N PHE A 39 9.00 -0.65 -4.86
CA PHE A 39 9.36 -0.87 -6.26
C PHE A 39 8.65 0.13 -7.19
N LEU A 40 7.35 0.32 -7.02
CA LEU A 40 6.57 1.29 -7.80
C LEU A 40 7.03 2.72 -7.55
N PHE A 41 7.35 3.07 -6.31
CA PHE A 41 7.96 4.36 -5.98
C PHE A 41 9.24 4.59 -6.78
N LEU A 42 10.18 3.65 -6.74
CA LEU A 42 11.47 3.78 -7.42
C LEU A 42 11.30 3.93 -8.93
N VAL A 43 10.48 3.09 -9.56
CA VAL A 43 10.23 3.15 -11.01
C VAL A 43 9.59 4.49 -11.39
N LYS A 44 8.52 4.89 -10.71
CA LYS A 44 7.83 6.16 -11.00
C LYS A 44 8.71 7.37 -10.71
N PHE A 45 9.50 7.33 -9.65
CA PHE A 45 10.41 8.42 -9.29
C PHE A 45 11.46 8.63 -10.35
N ILE A 46 12.12 7.55 -10.82
CA ILE A 46 13.11 7.62 -11.91
C ILE A 46 12.46 8.14 -13.19
N VAL A 47 11.30 7.61 -13.57
CA VAL A 47 10.56 8.06 -14.77
C VAL A 47 10.14 9.53 -14.64
N GLY A 48 9.66 9.94 -13.46
CA GLY A 48 9.30 11.33 -13.19
C GLY A 48 10.47 12.30 -13.34
N LEU A 49 11.65 11.91 -12.87
CA LEU A 49 12.88 12.71 -13.04
C LEU A 49 13.31 12.78 -14.51
N LEU A 50 13.32 11.65 -15.23
CA LEU A 50 13.72 11.60 -16.64
C LEU A 50 12.80 12.41 -17.54
N LEU A 51 11.49 12.39 -17.26
CA LEU A 51 10.48 13.13 -18.02
C LEU A 51 10.27 14.57 -17.53
N HIS A 52 10.99 14.99 -16.47
CA HIS A 52 10.79 16.28 -15.80
C HIS A 52 9.30 16.52 -15.44
N SER A 53 8.59 15.45 -15.08
CA SER A 53 7.15 15.48 -14.81
C SER A 53 6.87 15.52 -13.30
N VAL A 54 6.44 16.68 -12.83
CA VAL A 54 6.03 16.88 -11.42
C VAL A 54 4.86 15.95 -11.05
N SER A 55 3.92 15.70 -11.98
CA SER A 55 2.77 14.83 -11.72
C SER A 55 3.18 13.37 -11.49
N VAL A 56 4.11 12.84 -12.29
CA VAL A 56 4.62 11.47 -12.12
C VAL A 56 5.45 11.35 -10.84
N THR A 57 6.23 12.38 -10.53
CA THR A 57 7.01 12.42 -9.29
C THR A 57 6.08 12.47 -8.07
N ALA A 58 5.02 13.28 -8.10
CA ALA A 58 4.03 13.34 -7.03
C ALA A 58 3.32 11.99 -6.83
N ASP A 59 2.98 11.30 -7.92
CA ASP A 59 2.38 9.97 -7.86
C ASP A 59 3.35 8.90 -7.29
N ALA A 60 4.66 9.06 -7.51
CA ALA A 60 5.65 8.23 -6.86
C ALA A 60 5.59 8.39 -5.32
N PHE A 61 5.47 9.62 -4.80
CA PHE A 61 5.35 9.85 -3.36
C PHE A 61 4.07 9.24 -2.75
N ASN A 62 2.97 9.12 -3.51
CA ASN A 62 1.80 8.36 -3.05
C ASN A 62 2.17 6.89 -2.77
N ASN A 63 2.92 6.24 -3.67
CA ASN A 63 3.37 4.88 -3.43
C ASN A 63 4.31 4.76 -2.22
N LEU A 64 5.10 5.79 -1.93
CA LEU A 64 5.92 5.84 -0.72
C LEU A 64 5.06 5.93 0.55
N SER A 65 3.97 6.71 0.53
CA SER A 65 2.98 6.78 1.62
C SER A 65 2.28 5.43 1.84
N ASP A 66 1.94 4.72 0.76
CA ASP A 66 1.36 3.37 0.83
C ASP A 66 2.35 2.36 1.41
N ALA A 67 3.64 2.49 1.08
CA ALA A 67 4.70 1.68 1.70
C ALA A 67 4.79 1.96 3.21
N ALA A 68 4.71 3.22 3.64
CA ALA A 68 4.71 3.60 5.05
C ALA A 68 3.50 2.99 5.80
N SER A 69 2.30 3.06 5.22
CA SER A 69 1.09 2.41 5.77
C SER A 69 1.25 0.90 5.89
N SER A 70 1.88 0.26 4.89
CA SER A 70 2.18 -1.17 4.91
C SER A 70 3.20 -1.54 6.00
N ILE A 71 4.18 -0.67 6.28
CA ILE A 71 5.15 -0.85 7.38
C ILE A 71 4.43 -0.77 8.73
N ILE A 72 3.54 0.19 8.92
CA ILE A 72 2.75 0.33 10.15
C ILE A 72 1.89 -0.92 10.36
N SER A 73 1.22 -1.40 9.31
CA SER A 73 0.43 -2.63 9.35
C SER A 73 1.28 -3.85 9.70
N PHE A 74 2.47 -3.97 9.10
CA PHE A 74 3.43 -5.05 9.42
C PHE A 74 3.83 -5.05 10.89
N ILE A 75 4.19 -3.89 11.42
CA ILE A 75 4.57 -3.75 12.84
C ILE A 75 3.38 -4.09 13.73
N GLY A 76 2.18 -3.57 13.42
CA GLY A 76 0.96 -3.82 14.16
C GLY A 76 0.61 -5.31 14.26
N VAL A 77 0.58 -6.01 13.12
CA VAL A 77 0.28 -7.44 13.06
C VAL A 77 1.35 -8.26 13.79
N LYS A 78 2.63 -7.93 13.58
CA LYS A 78 3.74 -8.65 14.23
C LYS A 78 3.75 -8.46 15.75
N MET A 79 3.45 -7.26 16.22
CA MET A 79 3.35 -6.98 17.66
C MET A 79 2.11 -7.62 18.27
N ALA A 80 0.97 -7.58 17.60
CA ALA A 80 -0.26 -8.21 18.06
C ALA A 80 -0.13 -9.73 18.23
N GLY A 81 0.74 -10.38 17.44
CA GLY A 81 1.03 -11.81 17.55
C GLY A 81 1.93 -12.21 18.72
N LYS A 82 2.45 -11.25 19.51
CA LYS A 82 3.26 -11.57 20.69
C LYS A 82 2.38 -12.13 21.82
N PRO A 83 2.87 -13.18 22.53
CA PRO A 83 2.16 -13.69 23.72
C PRO A 83 2.12 -12.66 24.85
N ALA A 84 1.29 -12.92 25.84
CA ALA A 84 1.24 -12.14 27.08
C ALA A 84 2.59 -12.14 27.80
N ASP A 85 2.99 -11.01 28.34
CA ASP A 85 4.17 -10.81 29.16
C ASP A 85 3.81 -10.14 30.50
N LYS A 86 4.81 -9.84 31.33
CA LYS A 86 4.59 -9.25 32.67
C LYS A 86 4.00 -7.84 32.59
N GLU A 87 4.30 -7.10 31.55
CA GLU A 87 3.81 -5.73 31.35
C GLU A 87 2.42 -5.74 30.68
N HIS A 88 2.14 -6.75 29.86
CA HIS A 88 0.89 -6.92 29.13
C HIS A 88 0.24 -8.29 29.40
N PRO A 89 -0.38 -8.47 30.61
CA PRO A 89 -0.95 -9.76 31.03
C PRO A 89 -2.06 -10.27 30.09
N PHE A 90 -2.74 -9.37 29.38
CA PHE A 90 -3.82 -9.70 28.44
C PHE A 90 -3.33 -9.88 26.99
N GLY A 91 -1.99 -9.88 26.79
CA GLY A 91 -1.40 -9.98 25.45
C GLY A 91 -1.42 -8.67 24.67
N HIS A 92 -0.87 -8.72 23.47
CA HIS A 92 -0.64 -7.56 22.62
C HIS A 92 -1.67 -7.38 21.50
N GLY A 93 -2.74 -8.19 21.46
CA GLY A 93 -3.72 -8.20 20.37
C GLY A 93 -4.37 -6.84 20.06
N ARG A 94 -4.46 -5.94 21.05
CA ARG A 94 -5.03 -4.60 20.86
C ARG A 94 -4.16 -3.67 20.03
N ILE A 95 -2.87 -3.98 19.85
CA ILE A 95 -1.94 -3.19 19.01
C ILE A 95 -2.37 -3.21 17.53
N GLU A 96 -2.99 -4.31 17.08
CA GLU A 96 -3.56 -4.38 15.73
C GLU A 96 -4.62 -3.30 15.49
N TYR A 97 -5.49 -3.03 16.46
CA TYR A 97 -6.50 -1.97 16.36
C TYR A 97 -5.88 -0.58 16.33
N ILE A 98 -4.82 -0.36 17.10
CA ILE A 98 -4.09 0.92 17.11
C ILE A 98 -3.42 1.14 15.76
N ALA A 99 -2.75 0.12 15.22
CA ALA A 99 -2.14 0.18 13.89
C ALA A 99 -3.21 0.44 12.81
N ALA A 100 -4.34 -0.26 12.85
CA ALA A 100 -5.46 -0.05 11.94
C ALA A 100 -6.04 1.38 12.04
N LEU A 101 -6.13 1.94 13.25
CA LEU A 101 -6.57 3.32 13.45
C LEU A 101 -5.60 4.32 12.80
N ILE A 102 -4.30 4.15 13.00
CA ILE A 102 -3.28 5.02 12.41
C ILE A 102 -3.37 4.96 10.87
N VAL A 103 -3.44 3.76 10.30
CA VAL A 103 -3.58 3.58 8.84
C VAL A 103 -4.87 4.22 8.33
N SER A 104 -5.98 4.10 9.07
CA SER A 104 -7.25 4.73 8.71
C SER A 104 -7.15 6.26 8.64
N PHE A 105 -6.43 6.88 9.57
CA PHE A 105 -6.17 8.32 9.52
C PHE A 105 -5.32 8.73 8.33
N LEU A 106 -4.29 7.96 7.98
CA LEU A 106 -3.46 8.22 6.80
C LEU A 106 -4.27 8.13 5.51
N VAL A 107 -5.12 7.11 5.37
CA VAL A 107 -6.03 6.95 4.22
C VAL A 107 -7.03 8.11 4.14
N LEU A 108 -7.58 8.52 5.28
CA LEU A 108 -8.50 9.65 5.36
C LEU A 108 -7.84 10.95 4.92
N GLU A 109 -6.62 11.22 5.36
CA GLU A 109 -5.82 12.41 4.99
C GLU A 109 -5.56 12.45 3.48
N VAL A 110 -5.14 11.32 2.90
CA VAL A 110 -4.95 11.20 1.44
C VAL A 110 -6.26 11.46 0.70
N GLY A 111 -7.38 10.88 1.14
CA GLY A 111 -8.70 11.11 0.56
C GLY A 111 -9.13 12.59 0.61
N PHE A 112 -8.87 13.25 1.74
CA PHE A 112 -9.14 14.67 1.90
C PHE A 112 -8.29 15.56 0.97
N THR A 113 -7.03 15.20 0.81
CA THR A 113 -6.09 15.87 -0.10
C THR A 113 -6.58 15.76 -1.55
N PHE A 114 -6.94 14.55 -2.00
CA PHE A 114 -7.49 14.35 -3.35
C PHE A 114 -8.81 15.13 -3.58
N LEU A 115 -9.69 15.16 -2.59
CA LEU A 115 -10.92 15.94 -2.68
C LEU A 115 -10.62 17.43 -2.85
N LYS A 116 -9.72 17.98 -2.03
CA LYS A 116 -9.29 19.37 -2.10
C LYS A 116 -8.65 19.70 -3.45
N ASP A 117 -7.76 18.84 -3.94
CA ASP A 117 -7.11 19.02 -5.24
C ASP A 117 -8.10 18.94 -6.40
N SER A 118 -9.08 18.04 -6.32
CA SER A 118 -10.14 17.91 -7.32
C SER A 118 -10.99 19.18 -7.39
N VAL A 119 -11.42 19.71 -6.25
CA VAL A 119 -12.18 20.97 -6.18
C VAL A 119 -11.35 22.14 -6.71
N SER A 120 -10.05 22.19 -6.38
CA SER A 120 -9.13 23.21 -6.89
C SER A 120 -8.99 23.15 -8.41
N LYS A 121 -8.85 21.94 -8.98
CA LYS A 121 -8.76 21.74 -10.43
C LYS A 121 -10.04 22.10 -11.18
N ILE A 122 -11.21 21.92 -10.56
CA ILE A 122 -12.48 22.35 -11.12
C ILE A 122 -12.55 23.88 -11.17
N ARG A 123 -12.07 24.56 -10.11
CA ARG A 123 -12.11 26.04 -10.05
C ARG A 123 -11.09 26.71 -10.97
N THR A 124 -9.94 26.08 -11.16
CA THR A 124 -8.86 26.58 -12.02
C THR A 124 -8.41 25.49 -12.99
N PRO A 125 -9.19 25.24 -14.06
CA PRO A 125 -8.84 24.22 -15.04
C PRO A 125 -7.54 24.60 -15.74
N LYS A 126 -6.50 23.75 -15.58
CA LYS A 126 -5.27 23.87 -16.35
C LYS A 126 -5.43 23.11 -17.67
N THR A 127 -5.04 23.72 -18.77
CA THR A 127 -4.99 23.05 -20.08
C THR A 127 -4.05 21.84 -19.99
N LEU A 128 -4.60 20.66 -20.26
CA LEU A 128 -3.83 19.42 -20.30
C LEU A 128 -2.98 19.44 -21.58
N ASN A 129 -1.67 19.59 -21.44
CA ASN A 129 -0.75 19.29 -22.53
C ASN A 129 -0.67 17.75 -22.65
N PHE A 130 -1.42 17.20 -23.59
CA PHE A 130 -1.36 15.79 -23.94
C PHE A 130 -0.04 15.50 -24.65
N GLN A 131 0.96 15.05 -23.89
CA GLN A 131 2.12 14.43 -24.52
C GLN A 131 1.73 13.00 -24.92
N LEU A 132 1.96 12.65 -26.19
CA LEU A 132 1.63 11.34 -26.76
C LEU A 132 2.18 10.17 -25.92
N ILE A 133 3.32 10.38 -25.27
CA ILE A 133 3.97 9.44 -24.35
C ILE A 133 3.08 9.11 -23.13
N SER A 134 2.37 10.10 -22.59
CA SER A 134 1.47 9.88 -21.45
C SER A 134 0.28 9.00 -21.82
N VAL A 135 -0.23 9.15 -23.04
CA VAL A 135 -1.34 8.33 -23.57
C VAL A 135 -0.89 6.89 -23.79
N VAL A 136 0.31 6.68 -24.34
CA VAL A 136 0.88 5.34 -24.56
C VAL A 136 1.09 4.61 -23.21
N ILE A 137 1.62 5.29 -22.20
CA ILE A 137 1.82 4.72 -20.86
C ILE A 137 0.47 4.35 -20.23
N LEU A 138 -0.56 5.18 -20.40
CA LEU A 138 -1.90 4.94 -19.87
C LEU A 138 -2.55 3.70 -20.52
N ILE A 139 -2.45 3.57 -21.83
CA ILE A 139 -2.97 2.41 -22.60
C ILE A 139 -2.23 1.12 -22.24
N LEU A 140 -0.91 1.17 -22.05
CA LEU A 140 -0.12 0.01 -21.62
C LEU A 140 -0.43 -0.40 -20.18
N SER A 141 -0.72 0.56 -19.29
CA SER A 141 -1.13 0.31 -17.91
C SER A 141 -2.52 -0.32 -17.82
N ASP A 142 -3.46 0.17 -18.63
CA ASP A 142 -4.85 -0.30 -18.65
C ASP A 142 -4.98 -1.73 -19.24
N ARG A 143 -4.15 -2.06 -20.23
CA ARG A 143 -4.10 -3.41 -20.84
C ARG A 143 -3.68 -4.51 -19.85
N LYS A 144 -2.97 -4.16 -18.79
CA LYS A 144 -2.55 -5.09 -17.73
C LYS A 144 -3.68 -5.38 -16.75
N SER A 145 -4.56 -4.41 -16.50
CA SER A 145 -5.72 -4.55 -15.59
C SER A 145 -6.80 -5.47 -16.17
N THR A 146 -7.02 -5.45 -17.49
CA THR A 146 -8.10 -6.21 -18.15
C THR A 146 -7.82 -7.71 -18.29
N ARG A 147 -6.59 -8.17 -18.05
CA ARG A 147 -6.22 -9.61 -18.13
C ARG A 147 -6.23 -10.36 -16.79
N LEU A 148 -6.65 -9.71 -15.71
CA LEU A 148 -6.68 -10.30 -14.36
C LEU A 148 -8.08 -10.50 -13.79
N ASN A 149 -9.12 -10.36 -14.62
CA ASN A 149 -10.49 -10.79 -14.31
C ASN A 149 -10.85 -12.05 -15.10
#